data_0615bd05ae5504d23bf317328c93306d
#
_entry.id   0615bd05ae5504d23bf317328c93306d
#
_cell.length_a   1.000
_cell.length_b   1.000
_cell.length_c   1.000
_cell.angle_alpha   90.00
_cell.angle_beta   90.00
_cell.angle_gamma   90.00
#
_symmetry.space_group_name_H-M   'P 1'
#
loop_
_entity.id
_entity.type
_entity.pdbx_description
1 polymer ?
#
loop_
_entity_poly.entity_id
_entity_poly.type
_entity_poly.pdbx_seq_one_letter_code
_entity_poly.pdbx_strand_id
1 'polypeptide(L)'
;MGDASSSYSPSLLDGATESFSGWEPKKLWRTDPHGGRSEECAWTEGFDSRSDGRSLVASDLDGDGDVDLLMLNRNGPRLQLFRNDGEVGNAVTLRFEPASGVRDAANVKVRVDGRAEEVLLQRGFASSVPPELTRGLGERSSAQVEVTWRSGKTQRFEAKAGQVTTLSEKTGTARATAFAPRTPRPPARFPSSPGALGLEPTGTQTLVTLFLAGCAPCRKEAPALNALAAGGTRVIGLGVAADDEAAVPIARALGFTFEARALPAWAAEALSTNGQLDFPTTLVFSPDGSLERVVSDVQSLKK
;
A
#
# COMPACT_ATOMS: atom_id res chain seq x y z
N MET A 1 -30.91 -38.04 6.32
CA MET A 1 -30.75 -36.80 5.57
C MET A 1 -31.03 -35.67 6.55
N GLY A 2 -29.99 -35.16 7.19
CA GLY A 2 -30.10 -34.08 8.17
C GLY A 2 -29.99 -32.74 7.44
N ASP A 3 -31.01 -31.94 7.65
CA ASP A 3 -31.17 -30.60 7.13
C ASP A 3 -30.10 -29.70 7.77
N ALA A 4 -29.04 -29.37 6.99
CA ALA A 4 -28.06 -28.38 7.39
C ALA A 4 -28.62 -26.98 7.07
N SER A 5 -29.65 -26.58 7.78
CA SER A 5 -30.01 -25.18 7.89
C SER A 5 -28.92 -24.47 8.71
N SER A 6 -27.92 -23.91 8.06
CA SER A 6 -27.01 -22.98 8.72
C SER A 6 -27.86 -21.80 9.21
N SER A 7 -28.16 -21.80 10.49
CA SER A 7 -28.76 -20.65 11.17
C SER A 7 -27.77 -19.51 11.16
N TYR A 8 -27.79 -18.72 10.11
CA TYR A 8 -27.09 -17.46 10.02
C TYR A 8 -27.77 -16.53 11.02
N SER A 9 -27.19 -16.38 12.19
CA SER A 9 -27.67 -15.42 13.17
C SER A 9 -27.20 -14.01 12.77
N PRO A 10 -28.10 -13.11 12.39
CA PRO A 10 -27.70 -11.72 12.07
C PRO A 10 -26.99 -11.01 13.23
N SER A 11 -27.21 -11.46 14.46
CA SER A 11 -26.60 -10.89 15.66
C SER A 11 -25.09 -11.15 15.77
N LEU A 12 -24.55 -12.18 15.08
CA LEU A 12 -23.10 -12.43 15.01
C LEU A 12 -22.38 -11.46 14.08
N LEU A 13 -23.08 -10.59 13.36
CA LEU A 13 -22.53 -9.74 12.34
C LEU A 13 -22.66 -8.25 12.64
N ASP A 14 -23.20 -7.88 13.78
CA ASP A 14 -23.54 -6.50 14.15
C ASP A 14 -22.42 -5.79 14.91
N GLY A 15 -21.36 -6.48 15.26
CA GLY A 15 -20.20 -5.90 15.93
C GLY A 15 -19.15 -5.38 14.93
N ALA A 16 -18.76 -4.13 15.05
CA ALA A 16 -17.60 -3.58 14.35
C ALA A 16 -16.29 -4.35 14.65
N THR A 17 -16.34 -5.29 15.57
CA THR A 17 -15.24 -6.09 16.09
C THR A 17 -15.23 -7.54 15.60
N GLU A 18 -16.34 -8.06 15.05
CA GLU A 18 -16.42 -9.45 14.62
C GLU A 18 -16.11 -9.61 13.11
N SER A 19 -15.10 -10.37 12.82
CA SER A 19 -14.65 -10.67 11.46
C SER A 19 -14.49 -12.17 11.24
N PHE A 20 -15.03 -12.69 10.13
CA PHE A 20 -14.76 -14.06 9.68
C PHE A 20 -13.34 -14.25 9.12
N SER A 21 -12.62 -13.16 8.84
CA SER A 21 -11.26 -13.23 8.30
C SER A 21 -10.19 -13.47 9.38
N GLY A 22 -10.56 -13.59 10.66
CA GLY A 22 -9.61 -13.81 11.74
C GLY A 22 -8.60 -12.69 11.94
N TRP A 23 -8.90 -11.48 11.44
CA TRP A 23 -7.98 -10.32 11.49
C TRP A 23 -6.64 -10.58 10.76
N GLU A 24 -6.67 -11.39 9.73
CA GLU A 24 -5.49 -11.69 8.92
C GLU A 24 -5.01 -10.44 8.16
N PRO A 25 -3.68 -10.17 8.16
CA PRO A 25 -3.13 -9.05 7.38
C PRO A 25 -3.32 -9.30 5.90
N LYS A 26 -3.58 -8.24 5.15
CA LYS A 26 -3.62 -8.28 3.69
C LYS A 26 -2.27 -8.70 3.14
N LYS A 27 -2.29 -9.30 1.96
CA LYS A 27 -1.10 -9.76 1.27
C LYS A 27 -0.96 -9.04 -0.07
N LEU A 28 0.24 -8.56 -0.34
CA LEU A 28 0.65 -7.99 -1.62
C LEU A 28 1.91 -8.72 -2.08
N TRP A 29 1.90 -9.18 -3.32
CA TRP A 29 3.01 -9.94 -3.89
C TRP A 29 3.60 -9.17 -5.06
N ARG A 30 4.88 -8.85 -4.97
CA ARG A 30 5.65 -8.30 -6.08
C ARG A 30 6.24 -9.47 -6.87
N THR A 31 5.91 -9.53 -8.16
CA THR A 31 6.45 -10.55 -9.07
C THR A 31 7.66 -9.99 -9.78
N ASP A 32 8.75 -10.77 -9.80
CA ASP A 32 9.94 -10.42 -10.59
C ASP A 32 9.56 -10.40 -12.08
N PRO A 33 9.75 -9.27 -12.78
CA PRO A 33 9.44 -9.16 -14.22
C PRO A 33 10.26 -10.11 -15.09
N HIS A 34 11.37 -10.65 -14.57
CA HIS A 34 12.26 -11.59 -15.27
C HIS A 34 11.95 -13.07 -14.97
N GLY A 35 10.85 -13.35 -14.25
CA GLY A 35 10.40 -14.72 -13.98
C GLY A 35 10.99 -15.36 -12.72
N GLY A 36 11.47 -14.54 -11.78
CA GLY A 36 11.93 -14.95 -10.46
C GLY A 36 10.80 -15.31 -9.48
N ARG A 37 11.15 -15.44 -8.19
CA ARG A 37 10.18 -15.66 -7.11
C ARG A 37 9.36 -14.41 -6.86
N SER A 38 8.06 -14.57 -6.64
CA SER A 38 7.24 -13.52 -6.08
C SER A 38 7.62 -13.29 -4.62
N GLU A 39 7.74 -12.03 -4.22
CA GLU A 39 8.07 -11.62 -2.86
C GLU A 39 6.84 -10.96 -2.21
N GLU A 40 6.54 -11.35 -0.98
CA GLU A 40 5.47 -10.73 -0.20
C GLU A 40 5.97 -9.38 0.33
N CYS A 41 5.27 -8.30 -0.03
CA CYS A 41 5.70 -6.93 0.27
C CYS A 41 4.59 -6.05 0.87
N ALA A 42 3.46 -6.62 1.31
CA ALA A 42 2.34 -5.83 1.83
C ALA A 42 2.76 -4.90 2.98
N TRP A 43 3.60 -5.37 3.86
CA TRP A 43 4.06 -4.60 5.01
C TRP A 43 5.06 -3.48 4.65
N THR A 44 5.89 -3.68 3.62
CA THR A 44 6.81 -2.65 3.13
C THR A 44 6.09 -1.57 2.34
N GLU A 45 5.00 -1.94 1.70
CA GLU A 45 4.19 -1.03 0.87
C GLU A 45 2.99 -0.46 1.65
N GLY A 46 2.86 -0.77 2.95
CA GLY A 46 1.77 -0.27 3.79
C GLY A 46 0.40 -0.86 3.46
N PHE A 47 0.34 -2.04 2.85
CA PHE A 47 -0.90 -2.71 2.46
C PHE A 47 -1.35 -3.79 3.46
N ASP A 48 -0.66 -3.99 4.56
CA ASP A 48 -0.86 -5.07 5.53
C ASP A 48 -2.04 -4.87 6.50
N SER A 49 -3.00 -4.03 6.13
CA SER A 49 -4.22 -3.79 6.90
C SER A 49 -4.89 -5.09 7.35
N ARG A 50 -5.36 -5.13 8.60
CA ARG A 50 -6.09 -6.27 9.18
C ARG A 50 -7.62 -6.13 9.07
N SER A 51 -8.11 -5.11 8.38
CA SER A 51 -9.53 -4.95 8.11
C SER A 51 -10.11 -6.12 7.32
N ASP A 52 -11.39 -6.42 7.49
CA ASP A 52 -12.07 -7.52 6.79
C ASP A 52 -12.41 -7.11 5.34
N GLY A 53 -11.41 -7.18 4.44
CA GLY A 53 -11.54 -6.81 3.03
C GLY A 53 -12.50 -7.70 2.26
N ARG A 54 -13.36 -7.09 1.44
CA ARG A 54 -14.36 -7.78 0.62
C ARG A 54 -14.17 -7.55 -0.86
N SER A 55 -13.75 -6.36 -1.24
CA SER A 55 -13.61 -5.97 -2.64
C SER A 55 -12.38 -5.09 -2.78
N LEU A 56 -11.67 -5.27 -3.90
CA LEU A 56 -10.49 -4.48 -4.24
C LEU A 56 -10.62 -3.98 -5.67
N VAL A 57 -10.37 -2.70 -5.87
CA VAL A 57 -10.26 -2.05 -7.17
C VAL A 57 -8.85 -1.53 -7.33
N ALA A 58 -8.24 -1.81 -8.46
CA ALA A 58 -6.96 -1.25 -8.87
C ALA A 58 -7.21 -0.31 -10.07
N SER A 59 -6.89 0.95 -9.91
CA SER A 59 -7.07 2.00 -10.94
C SER A 59 -6.21 3.20 -10.61
N ASP A 60 -5.85 3.97 -11.61
CA ASP A 60 -5.25 5.28 -11.44
C ASP A 60 -6.35 6.26 -11.00
N LEU A 61 -6.43 6.57 -9.71
CA LEU A 61 -7.53 7.32 -9.11
C LEU A 61 -7.29 8.83 -9.10
N ASP A 62 -6.05 9.28 -9.05
CA ASP A 62 -5.70 10.69 -9.07
C ASP A 62 -5.18 11.17 -10.45
N GLY A 63 -5.01 10.26 -11.39
CA GLY A 63 -4.69 10.56 -12.78
C GLY A 63 -3.20 10.79 -13.03
N ASP A 64 -2.33 10.38 -12.12
CA ASP A 64 -0.89 10.61 -12.19
C ASP A 64 -0.11 9.53 -12.98
N GLY A 65 -0.81 8.50 -13.44
CA GLY A 65 -0.30 7.43 -14.32
C GLY A 65 0.18 6.19 -13.61
N ASP A 66 0.03 6.11 -12.31
CA ASP A 66 0.24 4.87 -11.59
C ASP A 66 -1.08 4.27 -11.03
N VAL A 67 -1.01 3.07 -10.52
CA VAL A 67 -2.21 2.35 -10.10
C VAL A 67 -2.32 2.37 -8.59
N ASP A 68 -3.42 2.96 -8.12
CA ASP A 68 -3.84 2.94 -6.73
C ASP A 68 -4.70 1.74 -6.41
N LEU A 69 -4.88 1.47 -5.12
CA LEU A 69 -5.76 0.40 -4.63
C LEU A 69 -6.86 0.98 -3.74
N LEU A 70 -8.11 0.69 -4.09
CA LEU A 70 -9.28 1.04 -3.28
C LEU A 70 -9.90 -0.23 -2.73
N MET A 71 -9.93 -0.36 -1.41
CA MET A 71 -10.46 -1.54 -0.73
C MET A 71 -11.74 -1.22 0.02
N LEU A 72 -12.77 -2.04 -0.21
CA LEU A 72 -13.99 -2.06 0.59
C LEU A 72 -13.88 -3.14 1.65
N ASN A 73 -14.07 -2.77 2.90
CA ASN A 73 -14.07 -3.67 4.03
C ASN A 73 -15.48 -3.84 4.61
N ARG A 74 -15.70 -4.95 5.28
CA ARG A 74 -16.93 -5.18 6.01
C ARG A 74 -17.01 -4.40 7.32
N ASN A 75 -15.89 -4.36 8.06
CA ASN A 75 -15.72 -3.61 9.29
C ASN A 75 -15.01 -2.27 9.05
N GLY A 76 -14.79 -1.48 10.09
CA GLY A 76 -14.06 -0.22 9.98
C GLY A 76 -12.55 -0.38 9.75
N PRO A 77 -11.92 0.51 8.99
CA PRO A 77 -12.58 1.50 8.13
C PRO A 77 -13.23 0.83 6.91
N ARG A 78 -14.46 1.24 6.57
CA ARG A 78 -15.21 0.59 5.48
C ARG A 78 -14.58 0.78 4.10
N LEU A 79 -13.92 1.89 3.90
CA LEU A 79 -13.22 2.22 2.65
C LEU A 79 -11.78 2.61 2.99
N GLN A 80 -10.83 1.98 2.32
CA GLN A 80 -9.42 2.31 2.42
C GLN A 80 -8.86 2.59 1.03
N LEU A 81 -8.21 3.74 0.90
CA LEU A 81 -7.44 4.11 -0.28
C LEU A 81 -5.95 3.92 0.04
N PHE A 82 -5.29 3.15 -0.79
CA PHE A 82 -3.84 2.99 -0.81
C PHE A 82 -3.34 3.67 -2.07
N ARG A 83 -2.90 4.92 -1.92
CA ARG A 83 -2.34 5.68 -3.02
C ARG A 83 -0.92 5.23 -3.29
N ASN A 84 -0.60 5.04 -4.55
CA ASN A 84 0.75 4.71 -4.98
C ASN A 84 1.54 6.01 -5.16
N ASP A 85 2.40 6.34 -4.19
CA ASP A 85 3.28 7.51 -4.22
C ASP A 85 4.74 7.13 -4.56
N GLY A 86 4.97 5.89 -4.98
CA GLY A 86 6.29 5.35 -5.27
C GLY A 86 6.97 6.01 -6.47
N GLU A 87 8.28 5.83 -6.57
CA GLU A 87 8.98 6.13 -7.82
C GLU A 87 8.54 5.11 -8.87
N VAL A 88 7.83 5.57 -9.88
CA VAL A 88 7.42 4.74 -11.00
C VAL A 88 8.21 5.13 -12.24
N GLY A 89 8.50 4.13 -13.06
CA GLY A 89 9.02 4.36 -14.41
C GLY A 89 7.95 4.98 -15.31
N ASN A 90 8.27 5.10 -16.58
CA ASN A 90 7.31 5.57 -17.57
C ASN A 90 6.08 4.67 -17.62
N ALA A 91 4.89 5.26 -17.73
CA ALA A 91 3.62 4.58 -17.88
C ALA A 91 2.75 5.22 -18.95
N VAL A 92 1.76 4.47 -19.42
CA VAL A 92 0.69 4.96 -20.29
C VAL A 92 -0.64 4.38 -19.83
N THR A 93 -1.70 5.19 -19.87
CA THR A 93 -3.07 4.72 -19.67
C THR A 93 -3.81 4.76 -21.01
N LEU A 94 -4.37 3.62 -21.40
CA LEU A 94 -5.11 3.45 -22.65
C LEU A 94 -6.60 3.44 -22.37
N ARG A 95 -7.34 4.30 -23.07
CA ARG A 95 -8.80 4.33 -23.10
C ARG A 95 -9.28 3.97 -24.50
N PHE A 96 -10.44 3.37 -24.59
CA PHE A 96 -10.93 2.78 -25.83
C PHE A 96 -12.32 3.35 -26.18
N GLU A 97 -12.47 3.84 -27.41
CA GLU A 97 -13.74 4.31 -27.95
C GLU A 97 -14.18 3.40 -29.10
N PRO A 98 -15.05 2.40 -28.84
CA PRO A 98 -15.63 1.53 -29.87
C PRO A 98 -16.51 2.33 -30.84
N ALA A 99 -16.56 1.89 -32.11
CA ALA A 99 -17.30 2.60 -33.16
C ALA A 99 -18.83 2.53 -33.00
N SER A 100 -19.35 1.46 -32.41
CA SER A 100 -20.80 1.24 -32.27
C SER A 100 -21.13 0.29 -31.10
N GLY A 101 -22.33 0.42 -30.57
CA GLY A 101 -23.07 -0.56 -29.78
C GLY A 101 -22.87 -0.48 -28.29
N VAL A 102 -21.69 -0.66 -27.76
CA VAL A 102 -21.45 -0.71 -26.33
C VAL A 102 -20.61 0.52 -25.93
N ARG A 103 -21.10 1.29 -24.97
CA ARG A 103 -20.40 2.48 -24.50
C ARG A 103 -19.12 2.15 -23.74
N ASP A 104 -19.04 0.94 -23.21
CA ASP A 104 -17.85 0.43 -22.55
C ASP A 104 -16.98 -0.37 -23.52
N ALA A 105 -15.70 -0.37 -23.29
CA ALA A 105 -14.72 -1.11 -24.08
C ALA A 105 -14.52 -2.56 -23.59
N ALA A 106 -15.50 -3.15 -22.91
CA ALA A 106 -15.41 -4.51 -22.41
C ALA A 106 -15.09 -5.50 -23.54
N ASN A 107 -14.19 -6.44 -23.25
CA ASN A 107 -13.71 -7.48 -24.16
C ASN A 107 -12.97 -6.96 -25.41
N VAL A 108 -12.49 -5.72 -25.41
CA VAL A 108 -11.50 -5.27 -26.37
C VAL A 108 -10.19 -5.97 -26.04
N LYS A 109 -9.57 -6.59 -27.05
CA LYS A 109 -8.27 -7.24 -26.88
C LYS A 109 -7.17 -6.28 -27.28
N VAL A 110 -6.18 -6.18 -26.42
CA VAL A 110 -5.07 -5.22 -26.57
C VAL A 110 -3.76 -5.97 -26.51
N ARG A 111 -2.85 -5.60 -27.37
CA ARG A 111 -1.45 -6.06 -27.31
C ARG A 111 -0.56 -4.84 -27.17
N VAL A 112 0.12 -4.72 -26.05
CA VAL A 112 1.09 -3.65 -25.79
C VAL A 112 2.48 -4.24 -25.82
N ASP A 113 3.29 -3.83 -26.76
CA ASP A 113 4.66 -4.35 -27.00
C ASP A 113 4.72 -5.89 -26.98
N GLY A 114 3.75 -6.54 -27.64
CA GLY A 114 3.64 -7.99 -27.73
C GLY A 114 2.92 -8.69 -26.57
N ARG A 115 2.71 -8.06 -25.45
CA ARG A 115 1.90 -8.61 -24.32
C ARG A 115 0.41 -8.43 -24.60
N ALA A 116 -0.32 -9.56 -24.63
CA ALA A 116 -1.77 -9.56 -24.85
C ALA A 116 -2.52 -9.40 -23.53
N GLU A 117 -3.53 -8.54 -23.54
CA GLU A 117 -4.48 -8.33 -22.46
C GLU A 117 -5.89 -8.14 -23.00
N GLU A 118 -6.87 -8.24 -22.13
CA GLU A 118 -8.27 -7.97 -22.45
C GLU A 118 -8.80 -6.92 -21.48
N VAL A 119 -9.55 -5.95 -22.02
CA VAL A 119 -10.20 -4.93 -21.21
C VAL A 119 -11.41 -5.55 -20.49
N LEU A 120 -11.26 -5.72 -19.19
CA LEU A 120 -12.27 -6.30 -18.32
C LEU A 120 -12.87 -5.22 -17.43
N LEU A 121 -14.21 -5.20 -17.31
CA LEU A 121 -14.93 -4.32 -16.40
C LEU A 121 -14.99 -4.86 -14.97
N GLN A 122 -14.76 -6.16 -14.80
CA GLN A 122 -14.81 -6.84 -13.52
C GLN A 122 -13.48 -7.56 -13.30
N ARG A 123 -12.82 -7.23 -12.21
CA ARG A 123 -11.57 -7.87 -11.79
C ARG A 123 -11.66 -8.16 -10.29
N GLY A 124 -12.00 -9.41 -9.96
CA GLY A 124 -12.15 -9.84 -8.58
C GLY A 124 -13.60 -9.87 -8.09
N PHE A 125 -13.77 -10.20 -6.81
CA PHE A 125 -15.09 -10.35 -6.19
C PHE A 125 -15.76 -8.98 -5.97
N ALA A 126 -16.99 -8.83 -6.49
CA ALA A 126 -17.82 -7.63 -6.34
C ALA A 126 -17.10 -6.31 -6.69
N SER A 127 -16.17 -6.36 -7.65
CA SER A 127 -15.35 -5.21 -8.06
C SER A 127 -15.63 -4.87 -9.53
N SER A 128 -15.86 -3.59 -9.80
CA SER A 128 -15.90 -3.05 -11.16
C SER A 128 -14.80 -2.04 -11.33
N VAL A 129 -14.09 -2.11 -12.45
CA VAL A 129 -12.98 -1.23 -12.77
C VAL A 129 -13.30 -0.40 -14.02
N PRO A 130 -12.70 0.79 -14.19
CA PRO A 130 -12.83 1.53 -15.43
C PRO A 130 -12.39 0.71 -16.64
N PRO A 131 -13.00 0.90 -17.83
CA PRO A 131 -12.62 0.20 -19.07
C PRO A 131 -11.34 0.80 -19.67
N GLU A 132 -10.28 0.78 -18.90
CA GLU A 132 -8.97 1.31 -19.26
C GLU A 132 -7.87 0.34 -18.89
N LEU A 133 -6.68 0.57 -19.44
CA LEU A 133 -5.50 -0.24 -19.20
C LEU A 133 -4.32 0.66 -18.91
N THR A 134 -3.85 0.68 -17.67
CA THR A 134 -2.59 1.33 -17.30
C THR A 134 -1.43 0.35 -17.43
N ARG A 135 -0.38 0.77 -18.12
CA ARG A 135 0.78 -0.06 -18.40
C ARG A 135 2.08 0.67 -18.11
N GLY A 136 2.89 0.08 -17.23
CA GLY A 136 4.27 0.50 -17.03
C GLY A 136 5.13 0.16 -18.24
N LEU A 137 5.94 1.10 -18.68
CA LEU A 137 6.84 1.00 -19.81
C LEU A 137 8.32 0.86 -19.40
N GLY A 138 8.62 0.96 -18.10
CA GLY A 138 9.98 1.03 -17.60
C GLY A 138 10.68 2.31 -18.09
N GLU A 139 11.82 2.19 -18.76
CA GLU A 139 12.56 3.33 -19.31
C GLU A 139 12.07 3.81 -20.69
N ARG A 140 11.16 3.06 -21.32
CA ARG A 140 10.69 3.38 -22.68
C ARG A 140 9.78 4.60 -22.68
N SER A 141 9.94 5.46 -23.68
CA SER A 141 9.16 6.68 -23.87
C SER A 141 7.87 6.49 -24.67
N SER A 142 7.68 5.34 -25.31
CA SER A 142 6.45 5.00 -26.04
C SER A 142 6.25 3.48 -26.12
N ALA A 143 5.05 3.06 -26.50
CA ALA A 143 4.67 1.68 -26.71
C ALA A 143 3.91 1.52 -28.04
N GLN A 144 4.10 0.37 -28.69
CA GLN A 144 3.27 -0.05 -29.82
C GLN A 144 2.03 -0.77 -29.29
N VAL A 145 0.86 -0.28 -29.69
CA VAL A 145 -0.43 -0.77 -29.24
C VAL A 145 -1.22 -1.32 -30.41
N GLU A 146 -1.53 -2.60 -30.37
CA GLU A 146 -2.43 -3.26 -31.32
C GLU A 146 -3.75 -3.54 -30.64
N VAL A 147 -4.83 -3.03 -31.18
CA VAL A 147 -6.18 -3.19 -30.63
C VAL A 147 -7.04 -4.02 -31.56
N THR A 148 -7.59 -5.12 -31.06
CA THR A 148 -8.61 -5.90 -31.75
C THR A 148 -9.95 -5.57 -31.12
N TRP A 149 -10.75 -4.82 -31.85
CA TRP A 149 -12.07 -4.37 -31.44
C TRP A 149 -13.10 -5.50 -31.48
N ARG A 150 -14.21 -5.32 -30.79
CA ARG A 150 -15.31 -6.30 -30.83
C ARG A 150 -15.95 -6.49 -32.21
N SER A 151 -15.81 -5.49 -33.08
CA SER A 151 -16.21 -5.62 -34.50
C SER A 151 -15.34 -6.63 -35.29
N GLY A 152 -14.23 -7.08 -34.73
CA GLY A 152 -13.21 -7.88 -35.41
C GLY A 152 -12.12 -7.04 -36.11
N LYS A 153 -12.30 -5.71 -36.17
CA LYS A 153 -11.30 -4.81 -36.75
C LYS A 153 -10.06 -4.77 -35.89
N THR A 154 -8.88 -4.82 -36.49
CA THR A 154 -7.60 -4.64 -35.80
C THR A 154 -6.94 -3.34 -36.25
N GLN A 155 -6.46 -2.54 -35.30
CA GLN A 155 -5.79 -1.26 -35.57
C GLN A 155 -4.52 -1.16 -34.71
N ARG A 156 -3.54 -0.40 -35.23
CA ARG A 156 -2.27 -0.16 -34.55
C ARG A 156 -2.13 1.32 -34.26
N PHE A 157 -1.61 1.59 -33.06
CA PHE A 157 -1.38 2.93 -32.54
C PHE A 157 -0.03 2.98 -31.85
N GLU A 158 0.50 4.19 -31.71
CA GLU A 158 1.60 4.48 -30.81
C GLU A 158 1.07 5.27 -29.63
N ALA A 159 1.43 4.87 -28.41
CA ALA A 159 1.09 5.57 -27.17
C ALA A 159 2.38 6.03 -26.48
N LYS A 160 2.44 7.30 -26.11
CA LYS A 160 3.60 7.90 -25.44
C LYS A 160 3.45 7.80 -23.93
N ALA A 161 4.58 7.64 -23.25
CA ALA A 161 4.64 7.70 -21.79
C ALA A 161 4.17 9.05 -21.24
N GLY A 162 3.66 9.04 -20.00
CA GLY A 162 3.18 10.23 -19.32
C GLY A 162 1.81 10.72 -19.79
N GLN A 163 1.03 9.89 -20.47
CA GLN A 163 -0.24 10.30 -21.08
C GLN A 163 -1.34 9.25 -20.93
N VAL A 164 -2.56 9.74 -20.81
CA VAL A 164 -3.78 9.00 -21.10
C VAL A 164 -4.02 9.07 -22.61
N THR A 165 -3.97 7.94 -23.29
CA THR A 165 -4.18 7.87 -24.75
C THR A 165 -5.53 7.20 -25.05
N THR A 166 -6.46 7.98 -25.60
CA THR A 166 -7.77 7.47 -26.03
C THR A 166 -7.69 7.03 -27.49
N LEU A 167 -8.00 5.76 -27.74
CA LEU A 167 -7.93 5.10 -29.04
C LEU A 167 -9.34 4.98 -29.63
N SER A 168 -9.57 5.51 -30.82
CA SER A 168 -10.90 5.48 -31.45
C SER A 168 -10.96 4.47 -32.59
N GLU A 169 -11.89 3.52 -32.48
CA GLU A 169 -12.16 2.54 -33.54
C GLU A 169 -12.69 3.21 -34.81
N LYS A 170 -13.58 4.19 -34.65
CA LYS A 170 -14.28 4.86 -35.75
C LYS A 170 -13.31 5.62 -36.64
N THR A 171 -12.45 6.44 -36.04
CA THR A 171 -11.53 7.30 -36.78
C THR A 171 -10.17 6.66 -37.05
N GLY A 172 -9.79 5.63 -36.29
CA GLY A 172 -8.45 5.03 -36.35
C GLY A 172 -7.37 5.97 -35.81
N THR A 173 -7.74 6.95 -34.99
CA THR A 173 -6.83 7.95 -34.42
C THR A 173 -6.68 7.78 -32.93
N ALA A 174 -5.55 8.28 -32.40
CA ALA A 174 -5.29 8.39 -30.97
C ALA A 174 -5.36 9.86 -30.54
N ARG A 175 -5.95 10.12 -29.39
CA ARG A 175 -5.95 11.42 -28.73
C ARG A 175 -5.30 11.27 -27.37
N ALA A 176 -4.32 12.09 -27.06
CA ALA A 176 -3.58 12.02 -25.81
C ALA A 176 -3.81 13.25 -24.94
N THR A 177 -3.84 13.02 -23.63
CA THR A 177 -3.87 14.04 -22.58
C THR A 177 -2.78 13.68 -21.57
N ALA A 178 -1.97 14.66 -21.15
CA ALA A 178 -0.95 14.44 -20.14
C ALA A 178 -1.57 13.92 -18.84
N PHE A 179 -0.82 13.12 -18.09
CA PHE A 179 -1.19 12.76 -16.72
C PHE A 179 -1.33 14.01 -15.84
N ALA A 180 -2.14 13.91 -14.80
CA ALA A 180 -2.18 14.91 -13.77
C ALA A 180 -0.80 15.02 -13.08
N PRO A 181 -0.41 16.23 -12.62
CA PRO A 181 0.76 16.34 -11.78
C PRO A 181 0.61 15.51 -10.51
N ARG A 182 1.66 14.82 -10.11
CA ARG A 182 1.66 14.08 -8.85
C ARG A 182 1.40 15.03 -7.69
N THR A 183 0.44 14.68 -6.87
CA THR A 183 0.19 15.39 -5.62
C THR A 183 1.22 14.95 -4.59
N PRO A 184 2.07 15.84 -4.06
CA PRO A 184 3.01 15.47 -3.04
C PRO A 184 2.31 14.80 -1.85
N ARG A 185 2.91 13.74 -1.32
CA ARG A 185 2.43 13.10 -0.10
C ARG A 185 2.40 14.14 1.02
N PRO A 186 1.30 14.28 1.78
CA PRO A 186 1.30 15.14 2.95
C PRO A 186 2.44 14.72 3.90
N PRO A 187 3.14 15.65 4.53
CA PRO A 187 4.19 15.30 5.47
C PRO A 187 3.60 14.48 6.63
N ALA A 188 4.34 13.45 7.05
CA ALA A 188 3.96 12.65 8.20
C ALA A 188 3.80 13.55 9.44
N ARG A 189 2.72 13.36 10.18
CA ARG A 189 2.51 14.05 11.46
C ARG A 189 3.05 13.17 12.57
N PHE A 190 4.20 13.56 13.10
CA PHE A 190 4.80 12.86 14.22
C PHE A 190 4.35 13.46 15.55
N PRO A 191 4.22 12.63 16.60
CA PRO A 191 3.89 13.11 17.94
C PRO A 191 4.96 14.06 18.46
N SER A 192 4.54 15.17 19.07
CA SER A 192 5.44 16.20 19.59
C SER A 192 6.11 15.81 20.90
N SER A 193 5.65 14.75 21.57
CA SER A 193 6.19 14.30 22.85
C SER A 193 6.00 12.79 23.04
N PRO A 194 6.80 12.14 23.94
CA PRO A 194 6.60 10.74 24.30
C PRO A 194 5.22 10.48 24.91
N GLY A 195 4.66 11.42 25.66
CA GLY A 195 3.31 11.32 26.23
C GLY A 195 2.22 11.13 25.19
N ALA A 196 2.41 11.69 23.99
CA ALA A 196 1.53 11.45 22.84
C ALA A 196 1.63 10.01 22.30
N LEU A 197 2.53 9.19 22.80
CA LEU A 197 2.66 7.75 22.51
C LEU A 197 2.35 6.87 23.73
N GLY A 198 1.80 7.46 24.80
CA GLY A 198 1.53 6.75 26.06
C GLY A 198 2.80 6.46 26.86
N LEU A 199 3.89 7.19 26.63
CA LEU A 199 5.16 7.00 27.31
C LEU A 199 5.41 8.15 28.30
N GLU A 200 5.77 7.81 29.54
CA GLU A 200 6.13 8.82 30.54
C GLU A 200 7.46 9.51 30.21
N PRO A 201 7.53 10.83 30.29
CA PRO A 201 8.78 11.56 30.15
C PRO A 201 9.73 11.25 31.31
N THR A 202 11.02 11.06 31.02
CA THR A 202 12.02 10.68 32.04
C THR A 202 13.09 11.73 32.28
N GLY A 203 13.03 12.88 31.59
CA GLY A 203 14.09 13.89 31.68
C GLY A 203 15.42 13.48 31.01
N THR A 204 15.39 12.37 30.22
CA THR A 204 16.54 11.91 29.44
C THR A 204 16.14 11.78 27.97
N GLN A 205 17.13 11.84 27.07
CA GLN A 205 16.87 11.57 25.65
C GLN A 205 16.22 10.20 25.49
N THR A 206 15.13 10.16 24.76
CA THR A 206 14.36 8.92 24.53
C THR A 206 14.25 8.64 23.03
N LEU A 207 14.66 7.45 22.63
CA LEU A 207 14.48 6.94 21.28
C LEU A 207 13.27 6.00 21.27
N VAL A 208 12.34 6.24 20.37
CA VAL A 208 11.18 5.36 20.17
C VAL A 208 11.24 4.79 18.76
N THR A 209 11.54 3.50 18.64
CA THR A 209 11.62 2.83 17.35
C THR A 209 10.35 2.05 17.05
N LEU A 210 9.80 2.23 15.87
CA LEU A 210 8.64 1.50 15.39
C LEU A 210 9.08 0.20 14.71
N PHE A 211 8.38 -0.90 14.99
CA PHE A 211 8.69 -2.20 14.38
C PHE A 211 7.45 -3.06 14.13
N LEU A 212 7.61 -4.07 13.31
CA LEU A 212 6.58 -5.10 13.07
C LEU A 212 7.21 -6.48 12.87
N ALA A 213 6.39 -7.51 12.92
CA ALA A 213 6.85 -8.88 12.72
C ALA A 213 7.43 -9.05 11.30
N GLY A 214 8.61 -9.71 11.22
CA GLY A 214 9.25 -9.98 9.94
C GLY A 214 10.01 -8.81 9.29
N CYS A 215 10.04 -7.63 9.94
CA CYS A 215 10.73 -6.43 9.43
C CYS A 215 12.26 -6.67 9.28
N ALA A 216 12.71 -6.98 8.07
CA ALA A 216 14.12 -7.18 7.78
C ALA A 216 14.98 -5.92 7.97
N PRO A 217 14.55 -4.71 7.58
CA PRO A 217 15.26 -3.48 7.90
C PRO A 217 15.36 -3.24 9.41
N CYS A 218 14.29 -3.47 10.20
CA CYS A 218 14.32 -3.33 11.65
C CYS A 218 15.37 -4.24 12.29
N ARG A 219 15.51 -5.47 11.78
CA ARG A 219 16.55 -6.41 12.24
C ARG A 219 17.96 -5.90 11.98
N LYS A 220 18.19 -5.19 10.87
CA LYS A 220 19.49 -4.59 10.55
C LYS A 220 19.87 -3.49 11.54
N GLU A 221 18.89 -2.79 12.09
CA GLU A 221 19.10 -1.71 13.05
C GLU A 221 19.27 -2.20 14.50
N ALA A 222 18.82 -3.42 14.81
CA ALA A 222 18.84 -3.95 16.16
C ALA A 222 20.21 -3.85 16.86
N PRO A 223 21.37 -4.14 16.23
CA PRO A 223 22.66 -4.00 16.90
C PRO A 223 22.99 -2.57 17.31
N ALA A 224 22.64 -1.59 16.49
CA ALA A 224 22.88 -0.16 16.78
C ALA A 224 21.98 0.34 17.90
N LEU A 225 20.70 0.00 17.88
CA LEU A 225 19.72 0.34 18.92
C LEU A 225 20.08 -0.32 20.27
N ASN A 226 20.47 -1.58 20.26
CA ASN A 226 20.91 -2.29 21.45
C ASN A 226 22.16 -1.67 22.07
N ALA A 227 23.13 -1.22 21.24
CA ALA A 227 24.33 -0.54 21.71
C ALA A 227 24.00 0.81 22.36
N LEU A 228 23.06 1.58 21.80
CA LEU A 228 22.57 2.82 22.40
C LEU A 228 21.89 2.58 23.75
N ALA A 229 21.03 1.56 23.83
CA ALA A 229 20.36 1.17 25.06
C ALA A 229 21.38 0.72 26.14
N ALA A 230 22.37 -0.09 25.78
CA ALA A 230 23.44 -0.53 26.68
C ALA A 230 24.32 0.64 27.13
N GLY A 231 24.47 1.68 26.31
CA GLY A 231 25.17 2.93 26.64
C GLY A 231 24.39 3.88 27.53
N GLY A 232 23.18 3.53 27.99
CA GLY A 232 22.38 4.32 28.91
C GLY A 232 21.35 5.24 28.22
N THR A 233 21.24 5.21 26.90
CA THR A 233 20.16 5.90 26.19
C THR A 233 18.86 5.15 26.41
N ARG A 234 17.78 5.84 26.76
CA ARG A 234 16.46 5.23 26.84
C ARG A 234 15.97 4.88 25.45
N VAL A 235 15.87 3.58 25.14
CA VAL A 235 15.33 3.08 23.88
C VAL A 235 14.08 2.25 24.17
N ILE A 236 12.99 2.56 23.47
CA ILE A 236 11.72 1.83 23.57
C ILE A 236 11.29 1.41 22.16
N GLY A 237 10.91 0.15 22.01
CA GLY A 237 10.29 -0.34 20.81
C GLY A 237 8.76 -0.26 20.90
N LEU A 238 8.10 0.28 19.88
CA LEU A 238 6.66 0.20 19.73
C LEU A 238 6.33 -0.69 18.53
N GLY A 239 5.78 -1.86 18.81
CA GLY A 239 5.49 -2.88 17.81
C GLY A 239 4.04 -2.90 17.36
N VAL A 240 3.82 -3.21 16.09
CA VAL A 240 2.47 -3.53 15.58
C VAL A 240 2.08 -4.90 16.14
N ALA A 241 1.39 -4.89 17.27
CA ALA A 241 0.98 -6.07 18.03
C ALA A 241 -0.38 -5.83 18.70
N ALA A 242 -1.04 -6.89 19.13
CA ALA A 242 -2.34 -6.78 19.79
C ALA A 242 -2.23 -6.10 21.16
N ASP A 243 -1.16 -6.39 21.90
CA ASP A 243 -0.86 -5.88 23.23
C ASP A 243 0.65 -5.95 23.51
N ASP A 244 1.06 -5.49 24.68
CA ASP A 244 2.47 -5.48 25.09
C ASP A 244 3.06 -6.89 25.19
N GLU A 245 2.28 -7.89 25.62
CA GLU A 245 2.71 -9.27 25.73
C GLU A 245 3.04 -9.85 24.35
N ALA A 246 2.24 -9.53 23.32
CA ALA A 246 2.47 -9.93 21.94
C ALA A 246 3.64 -9.16 21.28
N ALA A 247 3.91 -7.93 21.70
CA ALA A 247 5.01 -7.12 21.13
C ALA A 247 6.39 -7.65 21.51
N VAL A 248 6.56 -8.16 22.74
CA VAL A 248 7.85 -8.62 23.26
C VAL A 248 8.47 -9.76 22.43
N PRO A 249 7.80 -10.87 22.10
CA PRO A 249 8.38 -11.93 21.27
C PRO A 249 8.72 -11.45 19.86
N ILE A 250 7.95 -10.54 19.28
CA ILE A 250 8.26 -9.94 17.97
C ILE A 250 9.58 -9.15 18.05
N ALA A 251 9.73 -8.29 19.06
CA ALA A 251 10.95 -7.52 19.30
C ALA A 251 12.18 -8.42 19.46
N ARG A 252 12.05 -9.48 20.25
CA ARG A 252 13.12 -10.47 20.46
C ARG A 252 13.50 -11.20 19.16
N ALA A 253 12.52 -11.57 18.34
CA ALA A 253 12.76 -12.21 17.04
C ALA A 253 13.49 -11.28 16.06
N LEU A 254 13.35 -9.96 16.23
CA LEU A 254 14.12 -8.95 15.49
C LEU A 254 15.52 -8.70 16.07
N GLY A 255 15.81 -9.24 17.24
CA GLY A 255 17.08 -9.08 17.94
C GLY A 255 17.13 -7.88 18.88
N PHE A 256 16.01 -7.26 19.24
CA PHE A 256 15.94 -6.18 20.22
C PHE A 256 16.08 -6.69 21.65
N THR A 257 16.88 -6.00 22.48
CA THR A 257 17.15 -6.38 23.88
C THR A 257 16.60 -5.37 24.89
N PHE A 258 16.06 -4.25 24.41
CA PHE A 258 15.45 -3.19 25.20
C PHE A 258 13.94 -3.37 25.37
N GLU A 259 13.31 -2.47 26.11
CA GLU A 259 11.87 -2.48 26.36
C GLU A 259 11.07 -2.44 25.06
N ALA A 260 10.04 -3.29 24.94
CA ALA A 260 9.13 -3.31 23.82
C ALA A 260 7.69 -3.33 24.31
N ARG A 261 6.83 -2.53 23.66
CA ARG A 261 5.39 -2.42 23.92
C ARG A 261 4.62 -2.48 22.60
N ALA A 262 3.31 -2.68 22.69
CA ALA A 262 2.43 -2.51 21.54
C ALA A 262 2.34 -1.04 21.17
N LEU A 263 2.32 -0.76 19.86
CA LEU A 263 1.98 0.55 19.35
C LEU A 263 0.46 0.77 19.56
N PRO A 264 0.04 1.76 20.38
CA PRO A 264 -1.37 2.03 20.59
C PRO A 264 -2.07 2.36 19.27
N ALA A 265 -3.29 1.84 19.05
CA ALA A 265 -4.02 2.03 17.80
C ALA A 265 -4.21 3.52 17.44
N TRP A 266 -4.50 4.37 18.43
CA TRP A 266 -4.63 5.82 18.26
C TRP A 266 -3.30 6.49 17.88
N ALA A 267 -2.17 5.95 18.37
CA ALA A 267 -0.84 6.46 18.01
C ALA A 267 -0.43 5.97 16.61
N ALA A 268 -0.81 4.77 16.23
CA ALA A 268 -0.62 4.25 14.88
C ALA A 268 -1.28 5.16 13.83
N GLU A 269 -2.50 5.60 14.08
CA GLU A 269 -3.22 6.52 13.21
C GLU A 269 -2.54 7.90 13.14
N ALA A 270 -2.05 8.42 14.27
CA ALA A 270 -1.35 9.70 14.32
C ALA A 270 0.02 9.66 13.61
N LEU A 271 0.71 8.52 13.66
CA LEU A 271 2.02 8.32 13.04
C LEU A 271 1.95 8.01 11.55
N SER A 272 0.79 7.53 11.08
CA SER A 272 0.63 7.14 9.69
C SER A 272 0.35 8.35 8.79
N THR A 273 1.02 8.41 7.67
CA THR A 273 0.64 9.28 6.57
C THR A 273 -0.30 8.50 5.68
N ASN A 274 -1.54 8.99 5.48
CA ASN A 274 -2.56 8.29 4.68
C ASN A 274 -2.82 6.82 5.12
N GLY A 275 -2.67 6.52 6.41
CA GLY A 275 -2.84 5.16 6.92
C GLY A 275 -1.63 4.25 6.77
N GLN A 276 -0.49 4.79 6.35
CA GLN A 276 0.77 4.04 6.23
C GLN A 276 1.75 4.41 7.34
N LEU A 277 2.35 3.40 7.96
CA LEU A 277 3.48 3.52 8.86
C LEU A 277 4.75 3.04 8.16
N ASP A 278 5.78 3.86 8.14
CA ASP A 278 7.08 3.45 7.61
C ASP A 278 7.88 2.68 8.68
N PHE A 279 8.54 1.59 8.27
CA PHE A 279 9.37 0.76 9.15
C PHE A 279 10.76 0.49 8.54
N PRO A 280 11.85 0.67 9.29
CA PRO A 280 11.87 1.23 10.64
C PRO A 280 11.70 2.76 10.62
N THR A 281 11.04 3.28 11.63
CA THR A 281 11.04 4.71 11.94
C THR A 281 11.45 4.88 13.40
N THR A 282 12.42 5.72 13.67
CA THR A 282 12.86 6.04 15.03
C THR A 282 12.65 7.52 15.30
N LEU A 283 11.87 7.81 16.33
CA LEU A 283 11.62 9.14 16.86
C LEU A 283 12.64 9.43 17.95
N VAL A 284 13.31 10.57 17.89
CA VAL A 284 14.28 11.02 18.88
C VAL A 284 13.68 12.19 19.65
N PHE A 285 13.45 11.98 20.94
CA PHE A 285 12.95 13.01 21.85
C PHE A 285 14.08 13.53 22.75
N SER A 286 14.17 14.84 22.86
CA SER A 286 15.07 15.52 23.77
C SER A 286 14.73 15.26 25.25
N PRO A 287 15.62 15.57 26.20
CA PRO A 287 15.35 15.41 27.63
C PRO A 287 14.13 16.19 28.13
N ASP A 288 13.78 17.31 27.49
CA ASP A 288 12.57 18.09 27.79
C ASP A 288 11.29 17.46 27.23
N GLY A 289 11.42 16.35 26.49
CA GLY A 289 10.32 15.62 25.88
C GLY A 289 9.88 16.16 24.53
N SER A 290 10.56 17.15 23.95
CA SER A 290 10.23 17.61 22.60
C SER A 290 10.79 16.67 21.52
N LEU A 291 10.05 16.52 20.41
CA LEU A 291 10.55 15.77 19.26
C LEU A 291 11.70 16.54 18.58
N GLU A 292 12.89 15.97 18.63
CA GLU A 292 14.10 16.56 18.04
C GLU A 292 14.21 16.20 16.55
N ARG A 293 14.04 14.93 16.21
CA ARG A 293 14.13 14.43 14.83
C ARG A 293 13.48 13.06 14.66
N VAL A 294 13.26 12.71 13.40
CA VAL A 294 12.76 11.42 12.96
C VAL A 294 13.76 10.83 11.98
N VAL A 295 14.14 9.59 12.18
CA VAL A 295 15.11 8.90 11.33
C VAL A 295 14.59 7.54 10.87
N SER A 296 14.89 7.17 9.64
CA SER A 296 14.65 5.84 9.09
C SER A 296 15.89 4.93 9.16
N ASP A 297 17.05 5.50 9.53
CA ASP A 297 18.32 4.79 9.74
C ASP A 297 19.01 5.32 10.99
N VAL A 298 19.07 4.48 12.04
CA VAL A 298 19.69 4.81 13.33
C VAL A 298 21.20 5.02 13.22
N GLN A 299 21.85 4.50 12.19
CA GLN A 299 23.27 4.76 11.93
C GLN A 299 23.54 6.26 11.72
N SER A 300 22.54 7.01 11.25
CA SER A 300 22.63 8.47 11.09
C SER A 300 22.73 9.24 12.41
N LEU A 301 22.42 8.61 13.55
CA LEU A 301 22.51 9.21 14.88
C LEU A 301 23.94 9.27 15.43
N LYS A 302 24.88 8.56 14.80
CA LYS A 302 26.29 8.51 15.22
C LYS A 302 27.16 9.62 14.61
N LYS A 303 26.57 10.46 13.79
CA LYS A 303 27.20 11.64 13.19
C LYS A 303 26.73 12.93 13.85
#